data_a966f12cdaa29388da7212cdc46aab7c
#
_entry.id   a966f12cdaa29388da7212cdc46aab7c
#
_cell.length_a   1.000
_cell.length_b   1.000
_cell.length_c   1.000
_cell.angle_alpha   90.00
_cell.angle_beta   90.00
_cell.angle_gamma   90.00
#
_symmetry.space_group_name_H-M   'P 1'
#
loop_
_entity.id
_entity.type
_entity.pdbx_description
1 polymer ?
#
loop_
_entity_poly.entity_id
_entity_poly.type
_entity_poly.pdbx_seq_one_letter_code
_entity_poly.pdbx_strand_id
1 'polypeptide(L)'
;VKCYRFFLCLVICFALFLTGTLPRLSEAGLISIKGLEKAEINSNDIYLGQITRIRGDDQALVQRLKRIVIARAPLPGKSRRINENYIQLRLKQEKIDLSKIRLAAPKGIEAIRGFVEVTKEDITRVVSDFIYANIPWEREKVKIRDIRVRDGVILPKGKITYRVEPLKNTDFKGSVPLPLHFRVNGSFQKRILVTADIEVSAEVVVTKRPLRRFRRITEDDIEMREKNLAELPRNIVLNYEEVLGKRAKRNISANSVLRLDLIEFPPLVKRGDVVRLIAESGGLMITTLGMVKQREGRRGERIRIENIDSKKSLYGRVVDARTVRVDF
;
A
#
# COMPACT_ATOMS: atom_id res chain seq x y z
N VAL A 1 81.43 -38.82 65.07
CA VAL A 1 81.29 -37.50 64.44
C VAL A 1 80.58 -37.58 63.10
N LYS A 2 80.00 -38.74 62.61
CA LYS A 2 79.35 -38.87 61.31
C LYS A 2 77.83 -39.08 61.38
N CYS A 3 77.20 -39.09 62.56
CA CYS A 3 75.75 -39.38 62.66
C CYS A 3 74.85 -38.16 62.88
N TYR A 4 75.37 -37.02 63.17
CA TYR A 4 74.59 -35.78 63.44
C TYR A 4 74.24 -34.96 62.21
N ARG A 5 74.88 -35.17 61.08
CA ARG A 5 74.63 -34.44 59.83
C ARG A 5 73.42 -35.01 59.01
N PHE A 6 73.01 -36.27 59.30
CA PHE A 6 71.92 -36.88 58.55
C PHE A 6 70.56 -36.58 59.19
N PHE A 7 70.51 -36.25 60.48
CA PHE A 7 69.25 -35.93 61.18
C PHE A 7 68.78 -34.49 60.97
N LEU A 8 69.79 -33.59 60.70
CA LEU A 8 69.47 -32.17 60.46
C LEU A 8 68.93 -31.90 59.06
N CYS A 9 69.22 -32.74 58.05
CA CYS A 9 68.75 -32.61 56.72
C CYS A 9 67.29 -33.15 56.61
N LEU A 10 66.88 -34.15 57.45
CA LEU A 10 65.55 -34.70 57.38
C LEU A 10 64.46 -33.81 58.00
N VAL A 11 64.86 -33.01 59.02
CA VAL A 11 64.00 -32.06 59.71
C VAL A 11 63.77 -30.80 58.84
N ILE A 12 64.74 -30.39 58.03
CA ILE A 12 64.60 -29.22 57.13
C ILE A 12 63.81 -29.54 55.91
N CYS A 13 63.88 -30.76 55.39
CA CYS A 13 62.99 -31.17 54.26
C CYS A 13 61.53 -31.39 54.68
N PHE A 14 61.17 -31.72 55.94
CA PHE A 14 59.83 -31.86 56.39
C PHE A 14 59.14 -30.50 56.71
N ALA A 15 59.93 -29.45 57.06
CA ALA A 15 59.42 -28.10 57.29
C ALA A 15 59.15 -27.30 56.01
N LEU A 16 59.72 -27.71 54.85
CA LEU A 16 59.49 -27.06 53.55
C LEU A 16 58.26 -27.64 52.78
N PHE A 17 57.69 -28.75 53.24
CA PHE A 17 56.47 -29.33 52.60
C PHE A 17 55.16 -28.92 53.27
N LEU A 18 55.19 -28.08 54.33
CA LEU A 18 53.99 -27.59 55.02
C LEU A 18 53.63 -26.15 54.69
N THR A 19 54.31 -25.54 53.70
CA THR A 19 53.85 -24.24 53.17
C THR A 19 52.76 -24.47 52.13
N GLY A 20 51.65 -24.76 52.64
CA GLY A 20 50.33 -24.22 52.34
C GLY A 20 50.02 -24.14 50.87
N THR A 21 49.44 -25.14 50.37
CA THR A 21 48.25 -24.90 49.58
C THR A 21 47.16 -24.44 50.52
N LEU A 22 47.17 -23.15 50.91
CA LEU A 22 45.91 -22.53 51.31
C LEU A 22 44.93 -22.78 50.15
N PRO A 23 43.83 -23.50 50.34
CA PRO A 23 42.83 -23.58 49.35
C PRO A 23 42.44 -22.13 49.08
N ARG A 24 42.74 -21.64 47.88
CA ARG A 24 41.99 -20.47 47.36
C ARG A 24 40.54 -20.87 47.60
N LEU A 25 39.92 -20.24 48.58
CA LEU A 25 38.47 -20.23 48.70
C LEU A 25 38.02 -19.75 47.32
N SER A 26 37.70 -20.73 46.50
CA SER A 26 36.99 -20.48 45.26
C SER A 26 35.79 -19.67 45.70
N GLU A 27 35.72 -18.39 45.33
CA GLU A 27 34.46 -17.64 45.33
C GLU A 27 33.51 -18.32 44.36
N ALA A 28 33.28 -19.63 44.65
CA ALA A 28 32.40 -20.50 43.89
C ALA A 28 30.99 -19.94 43.99
N GLY A 29 30.52 -19.35 42.89
CA GLY A 29 29.12 -18.99 42.73
C GLY A 29 28.79 -17.52 42.50
N LEU A 30 29.73 -16.59 42.52
CA LEU A 30 29.41 -15.19 42.23
C LEU A 30 29.40 -14.93 40.71
N ILE A 31 28.25 -14.55 40.21
CA ILE A 31 28.12 -14.09 38.82
C ILE A 31 28.44 -12.60 38.75
N SER A 32 29.43 -12.26 37.92
CA SER A 32 29.81 -10.88 37.65
C SER A 32 29.06 -10.34 36.43
N ILE A 33 28.32 -9.25 36.63
CA ILE A 33 27.60 -8.52 35.57
C ILE A 33 28.22 -7.13 35.46
N LYS A 34 28.89 -6.85 34.36
CA LYS A 34 29.49 -5.54 34.09
C LYS A 34 28.70 -4.83 32.96
N GLY A 35 28.15 -3.67 33.26
CA GLY A 35 27.45 -2.82 32.28
C GLY A 35 28.40 -2.33 31.18
N LEU A 36 27.91 -2.23 29.96
CA LEU A 36 28.58 -1.54 28.86
C LEU A 36 28.30 -0.05 28.98
N GLU A 37 29.20 0.81 28.49
CA GLU A 37 28.90 2.25 28.44
C GLU A 37 27.82 2.55 27.39
N LYS A 38 27.96 1.92 26.20
CA LYS A 38 26.98 2.02 25.09
C LYS A 38 26.71 0.64 24.53
N ALA A 39 25.44 0.42 24.14
CA ALA A 39 25.00 -0.81 23.50
C ALA A 39 24.02 -0.51 22.39
N GLU A 40 24.25 -1.07 21.20
CA GLU A 40 23.28 -0.99 20.10
C GLU A 40 22.25 -2.11 20.22
N ILE A 41 20.97 -1.73 20.15
CA ILE A 41 19.82 -2.62 20.30
C ILE A 41 19.09 -2.74 18.97
N ASN A 42 18.97 -3.95 18.46
CA ASN A 42 18.24 -4.24 17.21
C ASN A 42 16.91 -5.01 17.41
N SER A 43 16.65 -5.44 18.67
CA SER A 43 15.40 -6.07 19.09
C SER A 43 14.38 -5.05 19.61
N ASN A 44 13.10 -5.42 19.72
CA ASN A 44 12.06 -4.54 20.27
C ASN A 44 12.18 -4.37 21.78
N ASP A 45 12.87 -5.31 22.44
CA ASP A 45 13.16 -5.29 23.87
C ASP A 45 14.67 -5.28 24.10
N ILE A 46 15.07 -4.68 25.22
CA ILE A 46 16.46 -4.65 25.68
C ILE A 46 16.66 -5.84 26.59
N TYR A 47 17.50 -6.78 26.16
CA TYR A 47 17.90 -7.92 26.99
C TYR A 47 19.16 -7.60 27.79
N LEU A 48 19.24 -8.16 29.01
CA LEU A 48 20.40 -7.93 29.89
C LEU A 48 21.74 -8.29 29.20
N GLY A 49 21.76 -9.40 28.45
CA GLY A 49 22.95 -9.85 27.73
C GLY A 49 23.41 -8.91 26.61
N GLN A 50 22.52 -8.02 26.10
CA GLN A 50 22.90 -7.03 25.08
C GLN A 50 23.61 -5.80 25.67
N ILE A 51 23.29 -5.46 26.92
CA ILE A 51 23.76 -4.24 27.58
C ILE A 51 24.84 -4.50 28.65
N THR A 52 25.12 -5.78 28.92
CA THR A 52 26.09 -6.18 29.94
C THR A 52 27.01 -7.30 29.47
N ARG A 53 28.17 -7.43 30.08
CA ARG A 53 29.04 -8.63 30.03
C ARG A 53 28.77 -9.45 31.27
N ILE A 54 28.30 -10.69 31.13
CA ILE A 54 27.97 -11.61 32.23
C ILE A 54 29.00 -12.73 32.24
N ARG A 55 29.64 -12.97 33.39
CA ARG A 55 30.60 -14.03 33.62
C ARG A 55 30.28 -14.75 34.94
N GLY A 56 30.43 -16.06 34.97
CA GLY A 56 30.22 -16.89 36.14
C GLY A 56 30.34 -18.36 35.77
N ASP A 57 30.48 -19.21 36.79
CA ASP A 57 30.67 -20.65 36.61
C ASP A 57 29.33 -21.35 36.29
N ASP A 58 28.21 -20.88 36.84
CA ASP A 58 26.87 -21.37 36.52
C ASP A 58 26.40 -20.90 35.13
N GLN A 59 26.71 -21.69 34.12
CA GLN A 59 26.37 -21.39 32.75
C GLN A 59 24.85 -21.36 32.51
N ALA A 60 24.06 -22.15 33.26
CA ALA A 60 22.61 -22.17 33.14
C ALA A 60 22.03 -20.82 33.60
N LEU A 61 22.47 -20.31 34.74
CA LEU A 61 22.07 -19.02 35.27
C LEU A 61 22.58 -17.87 34.38
N VAL A 62 23.81 -17.95 33.86
CA VAL A 62 24.35 -16.98 32.91
C VAL A 62 23.46 -16.87 31.64
N GLN A 63 23.05 -17.98 31.06
CA GLN A 63 22.16 -17.97 29.88
C GLN A 63 20.77 -17.44 30.21
N ARG A 64 20.22 -17.79 31.37
CA ARG A 64 18.96 -17.24 31.86
C ARG A 64 19.04 -15.71 32.02
N LEU A 65 20.09 -15.21 32.67
CA LEU A 65 20.33 -13.78 32.87
C LEU A 65 20.41 -13.02 31.53
N LYS A 66 21.12 -13.56 30.54
CA LYS A 66 21.25 -12.92 29.23
C LYS A 66 19.90 -12.69 28.54
N ARG A 67 18.90 -13.53 28.80
CA ARG A 67 17.55 -13.48 28.18
C ARG A 67 16.56 -12.63 28.96
N ILE A 68 16.90 -12.11 30.13
CA ILE A 68 16.00 -11.27 30.91
C ILE A 68 15.76 -9.96 30.16
N VAL A 69 14.49 -9.61 29.98
CA VAL A 69 14.05 -8.34 29.41
C VAL A 69 14.17 -7.25 30.47
N ILE A 70 15.03 -6.28 30.23
CA ILE A 70 15.23 -5.14 31.13
C ILE A 70 14.18 -4.06 30.84
N ALA A 71 14.02 -3.68 29.58
CA ALA A 71 13.11 -2.61 29.19
C ALA A 71 12.71 -2.76 27.70
N ARG A 72 11.69 -2.03 27.26
CA ARG A 72 11.46 -1.81 25.84
C ARG A 72 12.55 -0.95 25.23
N ALA A 73 12.97 -1.30 24.01
CA ALA A 73 13.91 -0.50 23.24
C ALA A 73 13.31 0.89 22.92
N PRO A 74 14.13 1.93 22.85
CA PRO A 74 13.68 3.25 22.41
C PRO A 74 13.25 3.24 20.94
N LEU A 75 12.72 4.36 20.44
CA LEU A 75 12.45 4.53 19.03
C LEU A 75 13.73 4.45 18.19
N PRO A 76 13.67 4.02 16.92
CA PRO A 76 14.83 3.97 16.04
C PRO A 76 15.61 5.29 16.03
N GLY A 77 16.93 5.24 16.16
CA GLY A 77 17.81 6.41 16.23
C GLY A 77 17.79 7.18 17.57
N LYS A 78 16.99 6.71 18.55
CA LYS A 78 16.96 7.29 19.91
C LYS A 78 17.74 6.41 20.87
N SER A 79 18.17 7.00 22.01
CA SER A 79 18.82 6.28 23.09
C SER A 79 17.97 6.29 24.37
N ARG A 80 18.23 5.34 25.23
CA ARG A 80 17.67 5.23 26.58
C ARG A 80 18.79 4.89 27.57
N ARG A 81 18.89 5.65 28.64
CA ARG A 81 19.83 5.34 29.73
C ARG A 81 19.19 4.39 30.72
N ILE A 82 19.91 3.32 31.07
CA ILE A 82 19.51 2.29 32.04
C ILE A 82 20.51 2.32 33.18
N ASN A 83 20.06 2.64 34.39
CA ASN A 83 20.89 2.69 35.55
C ASN A 83 20.96 1.35 36.28
N GLU A 84 21.94 1.20 37.18
CA GLU A 84 22.14 -0.02 37.94
C GLU A 84 20.97 -0.40 38.81
N ASN A 85 20.35 0.56 39.49
CA ASN A 85 19.17 0.30 40.34
C ASN A 85 17.99 -0.27 39.57
N TYR A 86 17.79 0.20 38.33
CA TYR A 86 16.74 -0.33 37.48
C TYR A 86 16.99 -1.79 37.07
N ILE A 87 18.26 -2.14 36.79
CA ILE A 87 18.63 -3.53 36.49
C ILE A 87 18.40 -4.40 37.72
N GLN A 88 18.83 -3.97 38.91
CA GLN A 88 18.61 -4.70 40.16
C GLN A 88 17.12 -4.93 40.44
N LEU A 89 16.26 -3.92 40.24
CA LEU A 89 14.83 -4.03 40.40
C LEU A 89 14.25 -5.09 39.44
N ARG A 90 14.66 -5.09 38.17
CA ARG A 90 14.19 -6.06 37.17
C ARG A 90 14.64 -7.49 37.53
N LEU A 91 15.90 -7.67 37.97
CA LEU A 91 16.39 -8.97 38.42
C LEU A 91 15.60 -9.51 39.60
N LYS A 92 15.24 -8.64 40.58
CA LYS A 92 14.38 -9.01 41.72
C LYS A 92 12.99 -9.47 41.24
N GLN A 93 12.39 -8.75 40.30
CA GLN A 93 11.08 -9.09 39.71
C GLN A 93 11.11 -10.48 39.02
N GLU A 94 12.24 -10.82 38.40
CA GLU A 94 12.47 -12.13 37.76
C GLU A 94 12.88 -13.23 38.78
N LYS A 95 12.76 -12.95 40.09
CA LYS A 95 13.10 -13.86 41.19
C LYS A 95 14.55 -14.36 41.14
N ILE A 96 15.46 -13.47 40.76
CA ILE A 96 16.90 -13.77 40.75
C ILE A 96 17.49 -13.39 42.13
N ASP A 97 18.25 -14.31 42.72
CA ASP A 97 18.96 -14.09 43.99
C ASP A 97 20.15 -13.15 43.76
N LEU A 98 20.00 -11.91 44.22
CA LEU A 98 21.04 -10.91 44.08
C LEU A 98 22.26 -11.13 44.98
N SER A 99 22.17 -11.99 46.01
CA SER A 99 23.32 -12.30 46.86
C SER A 99 24.44 -13.01 46.12
N LYS A 100 24.09 -13.69 45.01
CA LYS A 100 25.01 -14.40 44.10
C LYS A 100 25.48 -13.55 42.92
N ILE A 101 25.11 -12.28 42.85
CA ILE A 101 25.40 -11.41 41.71
C ILE A 101 26.16 -10.16 42.13
N ARG A 102 27.28 -9.94 41.47
CA ARG A 102 28.03 -8.67 41.56
C ARG A 102 27.72 -7.84 40.31
N LEU A 103 26.85 -6.84 40.47
CA LEU A 103 26.49 -5.92 39.39
C LEU A 103 27.31 -4.65 39.49
N ALA A 104 27.85 -4.18 38.37
CA ALA A 104 28.60 -2.92 38.26
C ALA A 104 28.18 -2.18 36.97
N ALA A 105 27.43 -1.09 37.12
CA ALA A 105 27.06 -0.16 36.06
C ALA A 105 26.99 1.29 36.57
N PRO A 106 28.10 1.82 37.14
CA PRO A 106 28.08 3.06 37.94
C PRO A 106 27.65 4.31 37.15
N LYS A 107 27.96 4.37 35.85
CA LYS A 107 27.58 5.50 34.97
C LYS A 107 26.27 5.32 34.26
N GLY A 108 25.59 4.16 34.48
CA GLY A 108 24.46 3.72 33.68
C GLY A 108 24.90 3.27 32.26
N ILE A 109 23.99 2.67 31.54
CA ILE A 109 24.22 2.09 30.21
C ILE A 109 23.38 2.87 29.22
N GLU A 110 23.98 3.38 28.14
CA GLU A 110 23.28 4.03 27.05
C GLU A 110 22.88 2.97 26.00
N ALA A 111 21.61 2.57 25.98
CA ALA A 111 21.05 1.67 24.98
C ALA A 111 20.55 2.49 23.78
N ILE A 112 21.17 2.34 22.62
CA ILE A 112 20.88 3.08 21.39
C ILE A 112 20.12 2.16 20.44
N ARG A 113 18.97 2.59 19.94
CA ARG A 113 18.23 1.81 18.93
C ARG A 113 18.90 1.97 17.57
N GLY A 114 19.40 0.87 17.02
CA GLY A 114 19.90 0.85 15.65
C GLY A 114 18.81 1.24 14.64
N PHE A 115 19.18 1.97 13.61
CA PHE A 115 18.23 2.45 12.59
C PHE A 115 18.83 2.40 11.19
N VAL A 116 17.94 2.45 10.21
CA VAL A 116 18.21 2.69 8.80
C VAL A 116 17.33 3.84 8.36
N GLU A 117 17.89 4.78 7.64
CA GLU A 117 17.16 5.85 7.00
C GLU A 117 16.84 5.44 5.57
N VAL A 118 15.55 5.49 5.22
CA VAL A 118 15.05 5.39 3.85
C VAL A 118 14.88 6.82 3.36
N THR A 119 15.68 7.22 2.39
CA THR A 119 15.73 8.60 1.89
C THR A 119 14.50 8.94 1.05
N LYS A 120 14.30 10.23 0.75
CA LYS A 120 13.24 10.67 -0.20
C LYS A 120 13.48 10.07 -1.58
N GLU A 121 14.72 10.00 -2.00
CA GLU A 121 15.16 9.46 -3.30
C GLU A 121 14.82 7.98 -3.43
N ASP A 122 15.05 7.18 -2.35
CA ASP A 122 14.67 5.77 -2.33
C ASP A 122 13.16 5.59 -2.42
N ILE A 123 12.40 6.40 -1.65
CA ILE A 123 10.93 6.39 -1.68
C ILE A 123 10.44 6.75 -3.08
N THR A 124 10.99 7.80 -3.69
CA THR A 124 10.64 8.26 -5.04
C THR A 124 10.88 7.16 -6.07
N ARG A 125 12.02 6.47 -6.00
CA ARG A 125 12.35 5.36 -6.90
C ARG A 125 11.33 4.22 -6.77
N VAL A 126 11.06 3.77 -5.54
CA VAL A 126 10.10 2.69 -5.27
C VAL A 126 8.71 3.03 -5.78
N VAL A 127 8.25 4.26 -5.57
CA VAL A 127 6.93 4.71 -6.01
C VAL A 127 6.89 4.86 -7.53
N SER A 128 7.94 5.37 -8.16
CA SER A 128 8.07 5.47 -9.61
C SER A 128 8.02 4.09 -10.28
N ASP A 129 8.82 3.13 -9.78
CA ASP A 129 8.84 1.76 -10.30
C ASP A 129 7.46 1.10 -10.16
N PHE A 130 6.80 1.31 -9.01
CA PHE A 130 5.44 0.82 -8.80
C PHE A 130 4.44 1.41 -9.78
N ILE A 131 4.47 2.72 -10.02
CA ILE A 131 3.58 3.39 -10.99
C ILE A 131 3.77 2.76 -12.37
N TYR A 132 4.99 2.71 -12.90
CA TYR A 132 5.26 2.16 -14.23
C TYR A 132 4.93 0.67 -14.37
N ALA A 133 4.95 -0.10 -13.27
CA ALA A 133 4.56 -1.51 -13.28
C ALA A 133 3.03 -1.73 -13.23
N ASN A 134 2.23 -0.73 -12.84
CA ASN A 134 0.80 -0.89 -12.59
C ASN A 134 -0.09 0.06 -13.39
N ILE A 135 0.49 0.94 -14.22
CA ILE A 135 -0.29 1.83 -15.08
C ILE A 135 -1.04 1.05 -16.15
N PRO A 136 -2.30 1.40 -16.45
CA PRO A 136 -3.06 0.79 -17.54
C PRO A 136 -2.76 1.43 -18.92
N TRP A 137 -1.80 2.32 -19.00
CA TRP A 137 -1.44 3.12 -20.17
C TRP A 137 -0.09 2.68 -20.75
N GLU A 138 0.13 2.91 -22.05
CA GLU A 138 1.44 2.73 -22.66
C GLU A 138 2.48 3.64 -22.00
N ARG A 139 3.64 3.06 -21.66
CA ARG A 139 4.66 3.76 -20.85
C ARG A 139 5.14 5.06 -21.49
N GLU A 140 5.23 5.09 -22.81
CA GLU A 140 5.68 6.24 -23.60
C GLU A 140 4.71 7.43 -23.52
N LYS A 141 3.45 7.14 -23.21
CA LYS A 141 2.38 8.14 -23.04
C LYS A 141 2.24 8.65 -21.60
N VAL A 142 3.02 8.10 -20.67
CA VAL A 142 2.95 8.44 -19.24
C VAL A 142 4.19 9.18 -18.80
N LYS A 143 3.99 10.34 -18.18
CA LYS A 143 5.05 11.16 -17.59
C LYS A 143 4.74 11.44 -16.14
N ILE A 144 5.60 10.96 -15.23
CA ILE A 144 5.55 11.36 -13.82
C ILE A 144 6.19 12.75 -13.72
N ARG A 145 5.40 13.74 -13.40
CA ARG A 145 5.84 15.16 -13.25
C ARG A 145 6.55 15.36 -11.92
N ASP A 146 5.95 14.86 -10.87
CA ASP A 146 6.44 15.04 -9.50
C ASP A 146 6.00 13.88 -8.61
N ILE A 147 6.83 13.55 -7.62
CA ILE A 147 6.50 12.62 -6.54
C ILE A 147 6.76 13.34 -5.21
N ARG A 148 5.70 13.79 -4.58
CA ARG A 148 5.79 14.54 -3.32
C ARG A 148 5.92 13.61 -2.13
N VAL A 149 7.14 13.60 -1.58
CA VAL A 149 7.49 12.93 -0.34
C VAL A 149 7.81 13.99 0.71
N ARG A 150 7.13 13.95 1.87
CA ARG A 150 7.34 14.95 2.92
C ARG A 150 8.76 14.86 3.48
N ASP A 151 9.11 13.68 4.02
CA ASP A 151 10.41 13.42 4.65
C ASP A 151 10.85 11.98 4.43
N GLY A 152 12.16 11.70 4.61
CA GLY A 152 12.68 10.35 4.73
C GLY A 152 12.07 9.61 5.92
N VAL A 153 12.28 8.31 5.98
CA VAL A 153 11.70 7.45 7.02
C VAL A 153 12.80 6.75 7.79
N ILE A 154 12.84 6.97 9.09
CA ILE A 154 13.74 6.26 10.01
C ILE A 154 13.03 4.97 10.46
N LEU A 155 13.69 3.82 10.24
CA LEU A 155 13.20 2.48 10.56
C LEU A 155 14.21 1.73 11.44
N PRO A 156 13.77 0.72 12.22
CA PRO A 156 14.70 -0.18 12.89
C PRO A 156 15.60 -0.90 11.87
N LYS A 157 16.82 -1.27 12.29
CA LYS A 157 17.69 -2.15 11.49
C LYS A 157 17.01 -3.50 11.23
N GLY A 158 17.10 -3.99 10.00
CA GLY A 158 16.55 -5.27 9.58
C GLY A 158 16.27 -5.32 8.08
N LYS A 159 15.67 -6.40 7.59
CA LYS A 159 15.24 -6.56 6.20
C LYS A 159 14.00 -5.68 5.97
N ILE A 160 14.18 -4.57 5.25
CA ILE A 160 13.09 -3.65 4.90
C ILE A 160 12.33 -4.21 3.70
N THR A 161 11.03 -4.17 3.79
CA THR A 161 10.10 -4.42 2.68
C THR A 161 9.06 -3.31 2.65
N TYR A 162 8.63 -2.95 1.44
CA TYR A 162 7.61 -1.91 1.25
C TYR A 162 6.49 -2.42 0.35
N ARG A 163 5.30 -1.89 0.58
CA ARG A 163 4.12 -2.15 -0.22
C ARG A 163 3.38 -0.86 -0.48
N VAL A 164 3.22 -0.53 -1.76
CA VAL A 164 2.35 0.57 -2.20
C VAL A 164 0.93 0.05 -2.33
N GLU A 165 -0.03 0.74 -1.75
CA GLU A 165 -1.45 0.36 -1.79
C GLU A 165 -2.28 1.52 -2.37
N PRO A 166 -2.44 1.59 -3.71
CA PRO A 166 -3.29 2.61 -4.31
C PRO A 166 -4.75 2.42 -3.90
N LEU A 167 -5.53 3.48 -3.98
CA LEU A 167 -6.98 3.39 -3.80
C LEU A 167 -7.58 2.48 -4.88
N LYS A 168 -8.67 1.78 -4.51
CA LYS A 168 -9.42 0.96 -5.48
C LYS A 168 -9.85 1.84 -6.67
N ASN A 169 -9.69 1.31 -7.89
CA ASN A 169 -10.04 1.98 -9.14
C ASN A 169 -9.21 3.25 -9.45
N THR A 170 -7.96 3.30 -8.98
CA THR A 170 -7.01 4.35 -9.39
C THR A 170 -6.70 4.21 -10.87
N ASP A 171 -6.90 5.28 -11.64
CA ASP A 171 -6.62 5.34 -13.07
C ASP A 171 -5.22 5.92 -13.40
N PHE A 172 -4.41 6.14 -12.38
CA PHE A 172 -3.02 6.65 -12.47
C PHE A 172 -2.88 7.88 -13.36
N LYS A 173 -3.80 8.84 -13.25
CA LYS A 173 -3.70 10.13 -13.93
C LYS A 173 -4.01 11.30 -13.00
N GLY A 174 -3.33 12.42 -13.21
CA GLY A 174 -3.40 13.59 -12.34
C GLY A 174 -2.71 13.36 -11.00
N SER A 175 -3.24 13.92 -9.94
CA SER A 175 -2.70 13.82 -8.59
C SER A 175 -3.18 12.54 -7.91
N VAL A 176 -2.29 11.56 -7.78
CA VAL A 176 -2.59 10.20 -7.29
C VAL A 176 -1.99 10.00 -5.89
N PRO A 177 -2.82 9.83 -4.85
CA PRO A 177 -2.34 9.48 -3.52
C PRO A 177 -1.98 7.99 -3.44
N LEU A 178 -0.77 7.70 -2.99
CA LEU A 178 -0.18 6.36 -2.90
C LEU A 178 0.30 6.10 -1.47
N PRO A 179 -0.50 5.45 -0.62
CA PRO A 179 -0.07 4.98 0.67
C PRO A 179 1.07 3.96 0.54
N LEU A 180 2.19 4.24 1.20
CA LEU A 180 3.37 3.39 1.24
C LEU A 180 3.56 2.82 2.65
N HIS A 181 3.56 1.51 2.77
CA HIS A 181 3.70 0.75 4.01
C HIS A 181 5.11 0.18 4.11
N PHE A 182 5.77 0.42 5.24
CA PHE A 182 7.08 -0.13 5.55
C PHE A 182 6.95 -1.27 6.56
N ARG A 183 7.64 -2.36 6.27
CA ARG A 183 7.82 -3.48 7.20
C ARG A 183 9.30 -3.76 7.40
N VAL A 184 9.68 -4.14 8.61
CA VAL A 184 11.04 -4.60 8.92
C VAL A 184 10.93 -5.99 9.52
N ASN A 185 11.67 -6.95 8.97
CA ASN A 185 11.59 -8.36 9.34
C ASN A 185 10.14 -8.88 9.35
N GLY A 186 9.32 -8.48 8.36
CA GLY A 186 7.90 -8.85 8.24
C GLY A 186 6.93 -8.06 9.12
N SER A 187 7.41 -7.35 10.16
CA SER A 187 6.57 -6.58 11.09
C SER A 187 6.32 -5.16 10.55
N PHE A 188 5.06 -4.72 10.60
CA PHE A 188 4.68 -3.35 10.23
C PHE A 188 5.38 -2.33 11.12
N GLN A 189 5.93 -1.28 10.52
CA GLN A 189 6.63 -0.20 11.22
C GLN A 189 6.00 1.16 11.00
N LYS A 190 5.73 1.52 9.75
CA LYS A 190 5.25 2.87 9.41
C LYS A 190 4.48 2.86 8.10
N ARG A 191 3.53 3.78 8.00
CA ARG A 191 2.82 4.15 6.77
C ARG A 191 3.04 5.62 6.50
N ILE A 192 3.33 5.97 5.26
CA ILE A 192 3.36 7.35 4.78
C ILE A 192 2.43 7.49 3.59
N LEU A 193 1.99 8.71 3.33
CA LEU A 193 1.27 9.06 2.12
C LEU A 193 2.23 9.76 1.17
N VAL A 194 2.40 9.22 0.00
CA VAL A 194 3.12 9.82 -1.12
C VAL A 194 2.08 10.26 -2.16
N THR A 195 2.28 11.40 -2.79
CA THR A 195 1.41 11.86 -3.87
C THR A 195 2.22 12.00 -5.14
N ALA A 196 1.80 11.30 -6.20
CA ALA A 196 2.41 11.40 -7.51
C ALA A 196 1.53 12.23 -8.45
N ASP A 197 2.12 13.17 -9.19
CA ASP A 197 1.46 13.90 -10.27
C ASP A 197 1.83 13.27 -11.61
N ILE A 198 0.84 12.64 -12.24
CA ILE A 198 1.01 11.80 -13.43
C ILE A 198 0.25 12.43 -14.59
N GLU A 199 0.97 12.72 -15.67
CA GLU A 199 0.38 13.10 -16.95
C GLU A 199 0.26 11.87 -17.83
N VAL A 200 -0.86 11.78 -18.53
CA VAL A 200 -1.12 10.72 -19.50
C VAL A 200 -1.56 11.40 -20.79
N SER A 201 -0.74 11.33 -21.82
CA SER A 201 -1.09 11.79 -23.16
C SER A 201 -1.86 10.70 -23.90
N ALA A 202 -3.00 11.04 -24.47
CA ALA A 202 -3.74 10.15 -25.35
C ALA A 202 -4.50 10.93 -26.42
N GLU A 203 -4.75 10.28 -27.54
CA GLU A 203 -5.64 10.80 -28.56
C GLU A 203 -7.09 10.75 -28.08
N VAL A 204 -7.77 11.87 -28.20
CA VAL A 204 -9.20 12.04 -27.84
C VAL A 204 -9.97 12.60 -29.01
N VAL A 205 -11.26 12.27 -29.08
CA VAL A 205 -12.13 12.79 -30.15
C VAL A 205 -12.52 14.23 -29.84
N VAL A 206 -12.23 15.13 -30.80
CA VAL A 206 -12.54 16.56 -30.72
C VAL A 206 -13.40 16.97 -31.89
N THR A 207 -14.31 17.91 -31.69
CA THR A 207 -15.15 18.47 -32.76
C THR A 207 -14.36 19.47 -33.62
N LYS A 208 -14.33 19.27 -34.95
CA LYS A 208 -13.75 20.25 -35.90
C LYS A 208 -14.61 21.50 -36.05
N ARG A 209 -15.94 21.34 -36.01
CA ARG A 209 -16.94 22.38 -36.18
C ARG A 209 -18.06 22.30 -35.14
N PRO A 210 -18.86 23.36 -34.95
CA PRO A 210 -19.98 23.33 -34.02
C PRO A 210 -21.02 22.29 -34.43
N LEU A 211 -21.50 21.48 -33.45
CA LEU A 211 -22.57 20.51 -33.65
C LEU A 211 -23.84 21.04 -33.03
N ARG A 212 -24.91 21.20 -33.86
CA ARG A 212 -26.24 21.53 -33.36
C ARG A 212 -26.90 20.34 -32.69
N ARG A 213 -27.73 20.61 -31.72
CA ARG A 213 -28.54 19.58 -31.05
C ARG A 213 -29.26 18.66 -32.09
N PHE A 214 -29.19 17.37 -31.85
CA PHE A 214 -29.75 16.29 -32.65
C PHE A 214 -29.14 16.11 -34.07
N ARG A 215 -28.10 16.86 -34.39
CA ARG A 215 -27.33 16.61 -35.61
C ARG A 215 -26.57 15.30 -35.48
N ARG A 216 -26.64 14.45 -36.51
CA ARG A 216 -25.82 13.22 -36.61
C ARG A 216 -24.39 13.61 -36.82
N ILE A 217 -23.50 12.90 -36.14
CA ILE A 217 -22.04 13.11 -36.17
C ILE A 217 -21.47 12.25 -37.29
N THR A 218 -20.65 12.87 -38.12
CA THR A 218 -19.92 12.25 -39.27
C THR A 218 -18.44 12.41 -39.07
N GLU A 219 -17.63 11.73 -39.91
CA GLU A 219 -16.17 11.86 -39.89
C GLU A 219 -15.68 13.29 -40.12
N ASP A 220 -16.38 14.06 -40.97
CA ASP A 220 -16.04 15.47 -41.20
C ASP A 220 -16.23 16.38 -39.99
N ASP A 221 -17.01 15.94 -39.02
CA ASP A 221 -17.33 16.72 -37.82
C ASP A 221 -16.31 16.59 -36.72
N ILE A 222 -15.44 15.56 -36.75
CA ILE A 222 -14.56 15.17 -35.67
C ILE A 222 -13.13 14.92 -36.13
N GLU A 223 -12.19 14.97 -35.22
CA GLU A 223 -10.78 14.59 -35.41
C GLU A 223 -10.19 14.03 -34.12
N MET A 224 -9.10 13.27 -34.25
CA MET A 224 -8.30 12.85 -33.11
C MET A 224 -7.27 13.93 -32.79
N ARG A 225 -7.15 14.26 -31.50
CA ARG A 225 -6.10 15.16 -30.98
C ARG A 225 -5.51 14.62 -29.72
N GLU A 226 -4.20 14.71 -29.62
CA GLU A 226 -3.49 14.39 -28.40
C GLU A 226 -3.80 15.42 -27.31
N LYS A 227 -4.18 14.93 -26.14
CA LYS A 227 -4.51 15.73 -24.94
C LYS A 227 -4.03 15.03 -23.69
N ASN A 228 -3.71 15.84 -22.66
CA ASN A 228 -3.44 15.34 -21.33
C ASN A 228 -4.75 14.89 -20.66
N LEU A 229 -4.90 13.60 -20.42
CA LEU A 229 -6.10 13.02 -19.79
C LEU A 229 -6.30 13.47 -18.34
N ALA A 230 -5.24 13.93 -17.65
CA ALA A 230 -5.32 14.42 -16.28
C ALA A 230 -6.16 15.71 -16.17
N GLU A 231 -6.24 16.47 -17.25
CA GLU A 231 -6.99 17.74 -17.32
C GLU A 231 -8.43 17.56 -17.83
N LEU A 232 -8.78 16.34 -18.22
CA LEU A 232 -10.06 16.04 -18.86
C LEU A 232 -11.01 15.26 -17.94
N PRO A 233 -12.34 15.40 -18.13
CA PRO A 233 -13.33 14.59 -17.43
C PRO A 233 -13.15 13.08 -17.70
N ARG A 234 -13.66 12.23 -16.82
CA ARG A 234 -13.50 10.77 -16.94
C ARG A 234 -14.28 10.14 -18.09
N ASN A 235 -15.36 10.79 -18.56
CA ASN A 235 -16.30 10.27 -19.55
C ASN A 235 -16.01 10.73 -20.98
N ILE A 236 -14.73 10.99 -21.29
CA ILE A 236 -14.30 11.37 -22.65
C ILE A 236 -14.34 10.17 -23.59
N VAL A 237 -14.46 10.45 -24.88
CA VAL A 237 -14.39 9.43 -25.93
C VAL A 237 -12.96 9.32 -26.45
N LEU A 238 -12.41 8.12 -26.35
CA LEU A 238 -11.05 7.79 -26.82
C LEU A 238 -11.06 7.16 -28.22
N ASN A 239 -12.13 6.47 -28.56
CA ASN A 239 -12.28 5.81 -29.86
C ASN A 239 -13.29 6.58 -30.71
N TYR A 240 -12.88 6.98 -31.88
CA TYR A 240 -13.69 7.77 -32.77
C TYR A 240 -14.88 6.96 -33.38
N GLU A 241 -14.73 5.65 -33.51
CA GLU A 241 -15.83 4.76 -33.96
C GLU A 241 -17.01 4.74 -32.99
N GLU A 242 -16.76 5.00 -31.72
CA GLU A 242 -17.83 5.11 -30.72
C GLU A 242 -18.76 6.30 -30.95
N VAL A 243 -18.33 7.27 -31.74
CA VAL A 243 -19.06 8.51 -31.99
C VAL A 243 -19.83 8.48 -33.30
N LEU A 244 -19.29 7.77 -34.30
CA LEU A 244 -19.87 7.71 -35.63
C LEU A 244 -21.32 7.19 -35.63
N GLY A 245 -22.19 7.90 -36.36
CA GLY A 245 -23.58 7.56 -36.43
C GLY A 245 -24.44 7.95 -35.23
N LYS A 246 -23.81 8.33 -34.09
CA LYS A 246 -24.53 8.95 -32.97
C LYS A 246 -24.92 10.39 -33.30
N ARG A 247 -25.72 11.02 -32.46
CA ARG A 247 -26.13 12.43 -32.58
C ARG A 247 -25.83 13.20 -31.31
N ALA A 248 -25.63 14.49 -31.43
CA ALA A 248 -25.43 15.40 -30.31
C ALA A 248 -26.71 15.57 -29.48
N LYS A 249 -26.67 15.38 -28.17
CA LYS A 249 -27.79 15.65 -27.24
C LYS A 249 -28.07 17.14 -27.05
N ARG A 250 -27.07 17.98 -27.19
CA ARG A 250 -27.11 19.43 -27.06
C ARG A 250 -26.14 20.08 -28.05
N ASN A 251 -26.16 21.41 -28.13
CA ASN A 251 -25.16 22.12 -28.93
C ASN A 251 -23.75 21.88 -28.35
N ILE A 252 -22.78 21.58 -29.19
CA ILE A 252 -21.39 21.35 -28.87
C ILE A 252 -20.58 22.33 -29.71
N SER A 253 -19.70 23.11 -29.07
CA SER A 253 -18.84 24.09 -29.77
C SER A 253 -17.75 23.38 -30.58
N ALA A 254 -17.15 24.07 -31.55
CA ALA A 254 -15.94 23.58 -32.19
C ALA A 254 -14.78 23.45 -31.18
N ASN A 255 -13.82 22.60 -31.49
CA ASN A 255 -12.66 22.31 -30.66
C ASN A 255 -12.99 21.75 -29.25
N SER A 256 -14.19 21.19 -29.08
CA SER A 256 -14.62 20.57 -27.82
C SER A 256 -14.28 19.10 -27.79
N VAL A 257 -13.68 18.63 -26.67
CA VAL A 257 -13.48 17.20 -26.43
C VAL A 257 -14.84 16.52 -26.27
N LEU A 258 -15.10 15.49 -27.06
CA LEU A 258 -16.34 14.74 -27.00
C LEU A 258 -16.39 13.85 -25.77
N ARG A 259 -17.59 13.83 -25.15
CA ARG A 259 -17.87 13.02 -23.96
C ARG A 259 -19.11 12.16 -24.21
N LEU A 260 -19.15 11.02 -23.57
CA LEU A 260 -20.27 10.08 -23.71
C LEU A 260 -21.62 10.67 -23.31
N ASP A 261 -21.64 11.62 -22.35
CA ASP A 261 -22.87 12.30 -21.92
C ASP A 261 -23.41 13.31 -22.94
N LEU A 262 -22.58 13.75 -23.90
CA LEU A 262 -22.95 14.72 -24.95
C LEU A 262 -23.55 14.08 -26.19
N ILE A 263 -23.44 12.76 -26.32
CA ILE A 263 -23.84 12.02 -27.52
C ILE A 263 -24.86 10.94 -27.19
N GLU A 264 -25.64 10.53 -28.15
CA GLU A 264 -26.63 9.46 -28.02
C GLU A 264 -26.88 8.77 -29.36
N PHE A 265 -27.42 7.55 -29.33
CA PHE A 265 -27.91 6.93 -30.53
C PHE A 265 -29.13 7.72 -31.08
N PRO A 266 -29.26 7.93 -32.41
CA PRO A 266 -30.45 8.53 -32.97
C PRO A 266 -31.66 7.61 -32.69
N PRO A 267 -32.86 8.20 -32.59
CA PRO A 267 -34.07 7.40 -32.46
C PRO A 267 -34.29 6.57 -33.71
N LEU A 268 -34.87 5.38 -33.52
CA LEU A 268 -35.23 4.49 -34.62
C LEU A 268 -36.55 4.91 -35.27
N VAL A 269 -37.46 5.43 -34.46
CA VAL A 269 -38.79 5.89 -34.92
C VAL A 269 -39.10 7.27 -34.35
N LYS A 270 -39.93 8.03 -35.11
CA LYS A 270 -40.39 9.38 -34.75
C LYS A 270 -41.91 9.47 -34.86
N ARG A 271 -42.46 10.52 -34.25
CA ARG A 271 -43.86 10.82 -34.38
C ARG A 271 -44.31 10.94 -35.86
N GLY A 272 -45.35 10.21 -36.23
CA GLY A 272 -45.86 10.16 -37.58
C GLY A 272 -45.32 8.98 -38.41
N ASP A 273 -44.24 8.32 -37.97
CA ASP A 273 -43.72 7.15 -38.68
C ASP A 273 -44.75 6.02 -38.67
N VAL A 274 -44.89 5.34 -39.80
CA VAL A 274 -45.71 4.14 -39.94
C VAL A 274 -44.79 2.93 -39.69
N VAL A 275 -45.19 2.10 -38.72
CA VAL A 275 -44.44 0.92 -38.28
C VAL A 275 -45.33 -0.33 -38.31
N ARG A 276 -44.70 -1.49 -38.48
CA ARG A 276 -45.36 -2.78 -38.34
C ARG A 276 -45.50 -3.10 -36.84
N LEU A 277 -46.71 -3.33 -36.43
CA LEU A 277 -47.04 -3.81 -35.08
C LEU A 277 -47.04 -5.34 -35.10
N ILE A 278 -46.25 -5.96 -34.22
CA ILE A 278 -46.24 -7.42 -34.06
C ILE A 278 -46.72 -7.75 -32.66
N ALA A 279 -47.69 -8.60 -32.57
CA ALA A 279 -48.22 -9.13 -31.33
C ALA A 279 -48.10 -10.66 -31.37
N GLU A 280 -47.48 -11.26 -30.37
CA GLU A 280 -47.23 -12.70 -30.26
C GLU A 280 -47.81 -13.24 -28.95
N SER A 281 -48.66 -14.26 -29.03
CA SER A 281 -49.22 -14.96 -27.86
C SER A 281 -49.57 -16.41 -28.22
N GLY A 282 -49.10 -17.39 -27.42
CA GLY A 282 -49.52 -18.79 -27.55
C GLY A 282 -49.31 -19.43 -28.93
N GLY A 283 -48.29 -19.00 -29.69
CA GLY A 283 -48.01 -19.46 -31.05
C GLY A 283 -48.76 -18.70 -32.14
N LEU A 284 -49.64 -17.76 -31.79
CA LEU A 284 -50.31 -16.85 -32.73
C LEU A 284 -49.47 -15.57 -32.88
N MET A 285 -49.22 -15.19 -34.16
CA MET A 285 -48.59 -13.92 -34.50
C MET A 285 -49.57 -13.06 -35.31
N ILE A 286 -49.88 -11.88 -34.80
CA ILE A 286 -50.73 -10.89 -35.46
C ILE A 286 -49.86 -9.73 -35.92
N THR A 287 -50.01 -9.30 -37.15
CA THR A 287 -49.31 -8.17 -37.74
C THR A 287 -50.30 -7.16 -38.30
N THR A 288 -50.09 -5.89 -37.97
CA THR A 288 -50.85 -4.75 -38.51
C THR A 288 -49.96 -3.51 -38.62
N LEU A 289 -50.52 -2.43 -39.17
CA LEU A 289 -49.81 -1.15 -39.27
C LEU A 289 -50.24 -0.20 -38.14
N GLY A 290 -49.24 0.54 -37.62
CA GLY A 290 -49.49 1.56 -36.62
C GLY A 290 -48.70 2.84 -36.88
N MET A 291 -49.25 3.96 -36.41
CA MET A 291 -48.60 5.27 -36.49
C MET A 291 -48.01 5.64 -35.12
N VAL A 292 -46.74 6.00 -35.08
CA VAL A 292 -46.07 6.43 -33.84
C VAL A 292 -46.65 7.76 -33.36
N LYS A 293 -47.14 7.81 -32.14
CA LYS A 293 -47.69 9.04 -31.50
C LYS A 293 -46.72 9.68 -30.52
N GLN A 294 -45.68 8.96 -30.05
CA GLN A 294 -44.61 9.50 -29.23
C GLN A 294 -43.64 10.28 -30.09
N ARG A 295 -42.96 11.31 -29.48
CA ARG A 295 -42.02 12.17 -30.20
C ARG A 295 -40.90 11.40 -30.88
N GLU A 296 -40.28 10.49 -30.15
CA GLU A 296 -39.16 9.65 -30.60
C GLU A 296 -39.18 8.32 -29.84
N GLY A 297 -38.68 7.26 -30.46
CA GLY A 297 -38.51 5.95 -29.83
C GLY A 297 -37.19 5.31 -30.21
N ARG A 298 -36.47 4.77 -29.21
CA ARG A 298 -35.22 4.03 -29.36
C ARG A 298 -35.43 2.54 -29.21
N ARG A 299 -34.50 1.73 -29.66
CA ARG A 299 -34.58 0.27 -29.50
C ARG A 299 -34.87 -0.12 -28.04
N GLY A 300 -35.86 -0.98 -27.84
CA GLY A 300 -36.32 -1.45 -26.53
C GLY A 300 -37.18 -0.46 -25.74
N GLU A 301 -37.32 0.79 -26.19
CA GLU A 301 -38.17 1.78 -25.54
C GLU A 301 -39.64 1.49 -25.78
N ARG A 302 -40.48 1.64 -24.74
CA ARG A 302 -41.91 1.51 -24.81
C ARG A 302 -42.52 2.81 -25.30
N ILE A 303 -43.22 2.76 -26.45
CA ILE A 303 -43.77 3.94 -27.08
C ILE A 303 -45.29 3.80 -27.28
N ARG A 304 -45.99 4.93 -27.40
CA ARG A 304 -47.40 4.99 -27.75
C ARG A 304 -47.57 5.01 -29.26
N ILE A 305 -48.43 4.12 -29.76
CA ILE A 305 -48.72 3.92 -31.17
C ILE A 305 -50.23 3.90 -31.34
N GLU A 306 -50.73 4.32 -32.47
CA GLU A 306 -52.12 4.21 -32.88
C GLU A 306 -52.22 3.20 -34.02
N ASN A 307 -53.03 2.17 -33.87
CA ASN A 307 -53.34 1.28 -34.97
C ASN A 307 -54.05 2.05 -36.08
N ILE A 308 -53.59 1.92 -37.32
CA ILE A 308 -54.09 2.72 -38.45
C ILE A 308 -55.54 2.36 -38.78
N ASP A 309 -55.88 1.10 -38.67
CA ASP A 309 -57.22 0.61 -39.06
C ASP A 309 -58.28 0.87 -37.95
N SER A 310 -57.98 0.42 -36.74
CA SER A 310 -58.90 0.50 -35.60
C SER A 310 -58.88 1.84 -34.85
N LYS A 311 -57.93 2.73 -35.12
CA LYS A 311 -57.67 3.99 -34.43
C LYS A 311 -57.40 3.85 -32.91
N LYS A 312 -57.23 2.63 -32.41
CA LYS A 312 -56.94 2.37 -30.99
C LYS A 312 -55.52 2.71 -30.67
N SER A 313 -55.29 3.36 -29.50
CA SER A 313 -53.96 3.61 -28.95
C SER A 313 -53.44 2.35 -28.25
N LEU A 314 -52.25 1.97 -28.58
CA LEU A 314 -51.51 0.82 -28.05
C LEU A 314 -50.15 1.25 -27.53
N TYR A 315 -49.56 0.40 -26.69
CA TYR A 315 -48.17 0.54 -26.28
C TYR A 315 -47.37 -0.66 -26.77
N GLY A 316 -46.14 -0.39 -27.24
CA GLY A 316 -45.26 -1.46 -27.70
C GLY A 316 -43.78 -1.05 -27.60
N ARG A 317 -42.92 -2.04 -27.67
CA ARG A 317 -41.45 -1.85 -27.63
C ARG A 317 -40.89 -1.77 -29.03
N VAL A 318 -40.08 -0.74 -29.29
CA VAL A 318 -39.38 -0.56 -30.57
C VAL A 318 -38.35 -1.67 -30.74
N VAL A 319 -38.49 -2.46 -31.80
CA VAL A 319 -37.55 -3.52 -32.17
C VAL A 319 -36.53 -2.97 -33.15
N ASP A 320 -36.97 -2.31 -34.19
CA ASP A 320 -36.15 -1.65 -35.22
C ASP A 320 -36.85 -0.42 -35.79
N ALA A 321 -36.31 0.17 -36.87
CA ALA A 321 -36.85 1.38 -37.48
C ALA A 321 -38.26 1.20 -38.12
N ARG A 322 -38.72 -0.03 -38.29
CA ARG A 322 -40.00 -0.36 -38.96
C ARG A 322 -40.90 -1.27 -38.13
N THR A 323 -40.42 -1.77 -36.98
CA THR A 323 -41.10 -2.81 -36.23
C THR A 323 -41.22 -2.43 -34.74
N VAL A 324 -42.44 -2.56 -34.24
CA VAL A 324 -42.77 -2.40 -32.82
C VAL A 324 -43.51 -3.64 -32.33
N ARG A 325 -43.02 -4.28 -31.26
CA ARG A 325 -43.71 -5.40 -30.60
C ARG A 325 -44.69 -4.84 -29.58
N VAL A 326 -45.92 -5.21 -29.69
CA VAL A 326 -47.02 -4.77 -28.80
C VAL A 326 -47.00 -5.67 -27.56
N ASP A 327 -47.09 -5.06 -26.37
CA ASP A 327 -47.32 -5.77 -25.13
C ASP A 327 -48.82 -6.06 -24.96
N PHE A 328 -49.19 -7.30 -24.61
CA PHE A 328 -50.56 -7.72 -24.30
C PHE A 328 -50.89 -7.51 -22.83
#